data_ef0ce78ac35e0b8286ba6d766dc9fd8d
#
_entry.id   ef0ce78ac35e0b8286ba6d766dc9fd8d
#
_cell.length_a   1.000
_cell.length_b   1.000
_cell.length_c   1.000
_cell.angle_alpha   90.00
_cell.angle_beta   90.00
_cell.angle_gamma   90.00
#
_symmetry.space_group_name_H-M   'P 1'
#
loop_
_entity.id
_entity.type
_entity.pdbx_description
1 polymer ?
#
loop_
_entity_poly.entity_id
_entity_poly.type
_entity_poly.pdbx_seq_one_letter_code
_entity_poly.pdbx_strand_id
1 'polypeptide(L)'
;MIHYFDNAATTPVRPEAVQAAVEAMTQGWGNPSSRYALGTQAAEAVKRHRAQVAAGLGCRPEELFFTSCGSEGDNWAIQGAVELGRRTGKHIITTAYEHAAVLEPCKALERQGYEVTYLQPDRAGNISLDDLEGALRPDTVLDRKSVV
;
A
#
# COMPACT_ATOMS: atom_id res chain seq x y z
N MET A 1 -9.95 -28.71 -18.25
CA MET A 1 -9.20 -27.45 -18.45
C MET A 1 -9.73 -26.47 -17.42
N ILE A 2 -8.88 -25.82 -16.60
CA ILE A 2 -9.30 -24.80 -15.62
C ILE A 2 -9.25 -23.46 -16.30
N HIS A 3 -10.35 -22.70 -16.29
CA HIS A 3 -10.40 -21.30 -16.71
C HIS A 3 -10.32 -20.45 -15.44
N TYR A 4 -9.19 -19.75 -15.26
CA TYR A 4 -8.95 -18.93 -14.08
C TYR A 4 -9.25 -17.47 -14.38
N PHE A 5 -10.21 -16.88 -13.65
CA PHE A 5 -10.67 -15.49 -13.83
C PHE A 5 -10.46 -14.61 -12.59
N ASP A 6 -9.83 -15.12 -11.55
CA ASP A 6 -9.63 -14.40 -10.29
C ASP A 6 -8.18 -13.87 -10.16
N ASN A 7 -7.71 -13.20 -11.20
CA ASN A 7 -6.35 -12.62 -11.21
C ASN A 7 -6.15 -11.48 -10.19
N ALA A 8 -7.25 -10.92 -9.67
CA ALA A 8 -7.18 -9.94 -8.58
C ALA A 8 -6.76 -10.57 -7.25
N ALA A 9 -7.12 -11.84 -7.00
CA ALA A 9 -6.73 -12.55 -5.78
C ALA A 9 -5.26 -13.00 -5.85
N THR A 10 -4.84 -13.62 -6.96
CA THR A 10 -3.48 -14.10 -7.16
C THR A 10 -3.19 -14.40 -8.64
N THR A 11 -1.92 -14.44 -8.99
CA THR A 11 -1.44 -14.85 -10.31
C THR A 11 -0.24 -15.76 -10.17
N PRO A 12 0.05 -16.64 -11.16
CA PRO A 12 1.32 -17.37 -11.20
C PRO A 12 2.50 -16.42 -11.22
N VAL A 13 3.52 -16.74 -10.42
CA VAL A 13 4.78 -15.97 -10.46
C VAL A 13 5.49 -16.21 -11.78
N ARG A 14 5.95 -15.15 -12.43
CA ARG A 14 6.70 -15.25 -13.68
C ARG A 14 8.01 -16.02 -13.49
N PRO A 15 8.42 -16.88 -14.45
CA PRO A 15 9.63 -17.68 -14.32
C PRO A 15 10.88 -16.85 -14.02
N GLU A 16 11.02 -15.68 -14.63
CA GLU A 16 12.15 -14.78 -14.41
C GLU A 16 12.20 -14.24 -12.98
N ALA A 17 11.03 -13.98 -12.39
CA ALA A 17 10.95 -13.54 -11.00
C ALA A 17 11.28 -14.68 -10.02
N VAL A 18 10.85 -15.91 -10.33
CA VAL A 18 11.25 -17.10 -9.55
C VAL A 18 12.75 -17.29 -9.58
N GLN A 19 13.38 -17.20 -10.77
CA GLN A 19 14.82 -17.35 -10.92
C GLN A 19 15.58 -16.28 -10.13
N ALA A 20 15.18 -15.01 -10.23
CA ALA A 20 15.80 -13.92 -9.49
C ALA A 20 15.68 -14.10 -7.96
N ALA A 21 14.53 -14.61 -7.48
CA ALA A 21 14.35 -14.92 -6.07
C ALA A 21 15.27 -16.06 -5.61
N VAL A 22 15.41 -17.13 -6.40
CA VAL A 22 16.33 -18.26 -6.12
C VAL A 22 17.77 -17.76 -6.07
N GLU A 23 18.20 -16.95 -7.02
CA GLU A 23 19.56 -16.37 -7.03
C GLU A 23 19.81 -15.51 -5.78
N ALA A 24 18.87 -14.66 -5.40
CA ALA A 24 18.99 -13.83 -4.20
C ALA A 24 19.12 -14.69 -2.93
N MET A 25 18.31 -15.75 -2.80
CA MET A 25 18.34 -16.63 -1.63
C MET A 25 19.59 -17.51 -1.56
N THR A 26 20.17 -17.92 -2.70
CA THR A 26 21.27 -18.87 -2.74
C THR A 26 22.64 -18.22 -2.89
N GLN A 27 22.74 -17.07 -3.54
CA GLN A 27 23.99 -16.39 -3.86
C GLN A 27 24.09 -15.00 -3.21
N GLY A 28 22.95 -14.29 -3.05
CA GLY A 28 22.87 -12.93 -2.51
C GLY A 28 22.40 -12.83 -1.05
N TRP A 29 22.54 -13.90 -0.26
CA TRP A 29 21.98 -14.03 1.10
C TRP A 29 22.65 -13.19 2.20
N GLY A 30 23.60 -12.32 1.86
CA GLY A 30 24.29 -11.44 2.81
C GLY A 30 23.33 -10.48 3.53
N ASN A 31 23.64 -10.18 4.79
CA ASN A 31 22.91 -9.12 5.51
C ASN A 31 23.39 -7.75 5.02
N PRO A 32 22.52 -6.91 4.42
CA PRO A 32 22.90 -5.60 3.89
C PRO A 32 23.39 -4.59 4.94
N SER A 33 23.17 -4.86 6.22
CA SER A 33 23.69 -4.02 7.33
C SER A 33 25.11 -4.41 7.77
N SER A 34 25.65 -5.53 7.27
CA SER A 34 27.00 -5.98 7.62
C SER A 34 28.08 -5.23 6.82
N ARG A 35 29.21 -4.92 7.48
CA ARG A 35 30.27 -4.08 6.89
C ARG A 35 31.31 -4.86 6.08
N TYR A 36 31.26 -6.19 6.05
CA TYR A 36 32.16 -7.03 5.26
C TYR A 36 31.62 -7.23 3.83
N ALA A 37 32.46 -7.79 2.94
CA ALA A 37 32.19 -7.86 1.50
C ALA A 37 30.79 -8.43 1.13
N LEU A 38 30.37 -9.52 1.76
CA LEU A 38 29.06 -10.12 1.50
C LEU A 38 27.89 -9.20 1.85
N GLY A 39 27.99 -8.45 2.97
CA GLY A 39 27.00 -7.45 3.35
C GLY A 39 26.96 -6.25 2.39
N THR A 40 28.14 -5.77 1.98
CA THR A 40 28.22 -4.67 0.99
C THR A 40 27.60 -5.09 -0.35
N GLN A 41 27.86 -6.30 -0.84
CA GLN A 41 27.23 -6.81 -2.06
C GLN A 41 25.70 -6.89 -1.95
N ALA A 42 25.19 -7.37 -0.80
CA ALA A 42 23.76 -7.41 -0.54
C ALA A 42 23.14 -5.99 -0.51
N ALA A 43 23.81 -5.03 0.13
CA ALA A 43 23.34 -3.64 0.16
C ALA A 43 23.27 -3.02 -1.25
N GLU A 44 24.26 -3.25 -2.08
CA GLU A 44 24.26 -2.76 -3.47
C GLU A 44 23.15 -3.47 -4.30
N ALA A 45 22.88 -4.74 -4.07
CA ALA A 45 21.78 -5.45 -4.72
C ALA A 45 20.42 -4.85 -4.33
N VAL A 46 20.17 -4.62 -3.04
CA VAL A 46 18.93 -3.97 -2.54
C VAL A 46 18.78 -2.58 -3.15
N LYS A 47 19.84 -1.78 -3.17
CA LYS A 47 19.83 -0.43 -3.78
C LYS A 47 19.46 -0.47 -5.26
N ARG A 48 20.06 -1.39 -6.02
CA ARG A 48 19.77 -1.57 -7.45
C ARG A 48 18.32 -1.99 -7.69
N HIS A 49 17.81 -2.98 -6.94
CA HIS A 49 16.44 -3.45 -7.09
C HIS A 49 15.42 -2.39 -6.68
N ARG A 50 15.70 -1.63 -5.62
CA ARG A 50 14.87 -0.49 -5.23
C ARG A 50 14.77 0.55 -6.36
N ALA A 51 15.88 0.88 -6.99
CA ALA A 51 15.89 1.81 -8.11
C ALA A 51 15.10 1.29 -9.33
N GLN A 52 15.17 -0.02 -9.62
CA GLN A 52 14.40 -0.65 -10.70
C GLN A 52 12.89 -0.56 -10.44
N VAL A 53 12.44 -0.89 -9.22
CA VAL A 53 11.03 -0.81 -8.86
C VAL A 53 10.54 0.64 -8.86
N ALA A 54 11.31 1.56 -8.30
CA ALA A 54 11.00 2.98 -8.29
C ALA A 54 10.84 3.55 -9.71
N ALA A 55 11.74 3.18 -10.62
CA ALA A 55 11.64 3.57 -12.03
C ALA A 55 10.35 3.04 -12.70
N GLY A 56 9.94 1.81 -12.39
CA GLY A 56 8.68 1.24 -12.87
C GLY A 56 7.43 1.93 -12.34
N LEU A 57 7.51 2.50 -11.14
CA LEU A 57 6.44 3.27 -10.50
C LEU A 57 6.48 4.77 -10.80
N GLY A 58 7.54 5.26 -11.45
CA GLY A 58 7.71 6.69 -11.74
C GLY A 58 8.03 7.54 -10.51
N CYS A 59 8.62 6.94 -9.46
CA CYS A 59 9.01 7.65 -8.23
C CYS A 59 10.53 7.58 -7.99
N ARG A 60 11.01 8.33 -7.00
CA ARG A 60 12.42 8.27 -6.58
C ARG A 60 12.65 7.05 -5.68
N PRO A 61 13.85 6.44 -5.68
CA PRO A 61 14.17 5.29 -4.82
C PRO A 61 13.93 5.55 -3.32
N GLU A 62 14.11 6.78 -2.86
CA GLU A 62 13.91 7.20 -1.47
C GLU A 62 12.43 7.24 -1.06
N GLU A 63 11.52 7.31 -2.04
CA GLU A 63 10.07 7.33 -1.83
C GLU A 63 9.47 5.91 -1.79
N LEU A 64 10.28 4.89 -2.09
CA LEU A 64 9.86 3.49 -2.12
C LEU A 64 10.18 2.79 -0.81
N PHE A 65 9.18 2.19 -0.20
CA PHE A 65 9.32 1.36 1.00
C PHE A 65 8.77 -0.04 0.74
N PHE A 66 9.57 -1.05 1.04
CA PHE A 66 9.13 -2.44 0.96
C PHE A 66 8.40 -2.83 2.24
N THR A 67 7.23 -3.43 2.08
CA THR A 67 6.40 -3.98 3.16
C THR A 67 6.21 -5.47 2.96
N SER A 68 5.82 -6.19 4.00
CA SER A 68 5.59 -7.64 3.92
C SER A 68 4.37 -8.01 3.08
N CYS A 69 3.38 -7.12 3.01
CA CYS A 69 2.15 -7.33 2.24
C CYS A 69 1.38 -6.01 2.08
N GLY A 70 0.30 -6.05 1.26
CA GLY A 70 -0.60 -4.91 1.07
C GLY A 70 -1.23 -4.42 2.38
N SER A 71 -1.60 -5.33 3.29
CA SER A 71 -2.18 -4.94 4.58
C SER A 71 -1.23 -4.09 5.43
N GLU A 72 0.06 -4.41 5.46
CA GLU A 72 1.04 -3.57 6.14
C GLU A 72 1.17 -2.22 5.45
N GLY A 73 1.24 -2.20 4.12
CA GLY A 73 1.34 -0.98 3.32
C GLY A 73 0.16 -0.05 3.53
N ASP A 74 -1.07 -0.57 3.46
CA ASP A 74 -2.31 0.19 3.69
C ASP A 74 -2.37 0.76 5.12
N ASN A 75 -2.06 -0.07 6.13
CA ASN A 75 -2.03 0.38 7.52
C ASN A 75 -1.00 1.49 7.72
N TRP A 76 0.20 1.33 7.18
CA TRP A 76 1.26 2.33 7.33
C TRP A 76 0.88 3.64 6.63
N ALA A 77 0.32 3.58 5.43
CA ALA A 77 -0.12 4.75 4.69
C ALA A 77 -1.25 5.51 5.43
N ILE A 78 -2.27 4.79 5.91
CA ILE A 78 -3.41 5.38 6.64
C ILE A 78 -2.92 6.03 7.94
N GLN A 79 -2.18 5.30 8.77
CA GLN A 79 -1.66 5.82 10.05
C GLN A 79 -0.73 7.01 9.84
N GLY A 80 0.15 6.94 8.82
CA GLY A 80 1.06 8.03 8.48
C GLY A 80 0.34 9.30 8.03
N ALA A 81 -0.67 9.16 7.17
CA ALA A 81 -1.47 10.31 6.71
C ALA A 81 -2.23 10.98 7.87
N VAL A 82 -2.84 10.17 8.73
CA VAL A 82 -3.58 10.65 9.90
C VAL A 82 -2.64 11.35 10.89
N GLU A 83 -1.46 10.80 11.16
CA GLU A 83 -0.48 11.43 12.06
C GLU A 83 0.03 12.77 11.50
N LEU A 84 0.30 12.84 10.20
CA LEU A 84 0.68 14.10 9.54
C LEU A 84 -0.45 15.13 9.59
N GLY A 85 -1.69 14.70 9.38
CA GLY A 85 -2.88 15.55 9.40
C GLY A 85 -3.45 15.88 10.78
N ARG A 86 -2.93 15.33 11.88
CA ARG A 86 -3.51 15.41 13.24
C ARG A 86 -3.76 16.83 13.77
N ARG A 87 -3.05 17.83 13.23
CA ARG A 87 -3.23 19.24 13.59
C ARG A 87 -4.30 19.93 12.73
N THR A 88 -4.68 19.34 11.60
CA THR A 88 -5.70 19.86 10.68
C THR A 88 -7.08 19.40 11.11
N GLY A 89 -7.23 18.14 11.51
CA GLY A 89 -8.52 17.61 11.90
C GLY A 89 -8.50 16.11 12.22
N LYS A 90 -9.69 15.53 12.26
CA LYS A 90 -9.91 14.11 12.59
C LYS A 90 -10.95 13.44 11.69
N HIS A 91 -11.19 13.97 10.50
CA HIS A 91 -12.12 13.37 9.56
C HIS A 91 -11.42 12.59 8.46
N ILE A 92 -11.93 11.40 8.17
CA ILE A 92 -11.42 10.47 7.15
C ILE A 92 -12.56 10.12 6.21
N ILE A 93 -12.31 10.05 4.92
CA ILE A 93 -13.25 9.56 3.92
C ILE A 93 -12.69 8.27 3.32
N THR A 94 -13.54 7.25 3.22
CA THR A 94 -13.25 6.00 2.51
C THR A 94 -14.54 5.45 1.90
N THR A 95 -14.48 4.30 1.21
CA THR A 95 -15.69 3.64 0.69
C THR A 95 -16.10 2.46 1.58
N ALA A 96 -17.39 2.10 1.54
CA ALA A 96 -17.92 1.01 2.36
C ALA A 96 -17.49 -0.38 1.87
N TYR A 97 -16.94 -0.52 0.67
CA TYR A 97 -16.55 -1.79 0.06
C TYR A 97 -15.03 -2.00 -0.08
N GLU A 98 -14.25 -1.20 0.64
CA GLU A 98 -12.79 -1.37 0.68
C GLU A 98 -12.38 -2.73 1.27
N HIS A 99 -11.18 -3.16 0.93
CA HIS A 99 -10.58 -4.34 1.56
C HIS A 99 -10.45 -4.16 3.08
N ALA A 100 -10.50 -5.25 3.83
CA ALA A 100 -10.34 -5.23 5.30
C ALA A 100 -9.07 -4.52 5.78
N ALA A 101 -7.99 -4.55 4.98
CA ALA A 101 -6.74 -3.82 5.25
C ALA A 101 -6.92 -2.29 5.35
N VAL A 102 -8.01 -1.76 4.82
CA VAL A 102 -8.40 -0.34 4.90
C VAL A 102 -9.48 -0.13 5.95
N LEU A 103 -10.54 -0.96 5.93
CA LEU A 103 -11.67 -0.79 6.83
C LEU A 103 -11.29 -0.99 8.30
N GLU A 104 -10.44 -1.98 8.63
CA GLU A 104 -10.08 -2.24 10.03
C GLU A 104 -9.21 -1.13 10.64
N PRO A 105 -8.20 -0.56 9.97
CA PRO A 105 -7.53 0.65 10.43
C PRO A 105 -8.48 1.84 10.63
N CYS A 106 -9.43 2.07 9.71
CA CYS A 106 -10.42 3.13 9.86
C CYS A 106 -11.28 2.93 11.12
N LYS A 107 -11.81 1.74 11.36
CA LYS A 107 -12.54 1.39 12.59
C LYS A 107 -11.67 1.54 13.86
N ALA A 108 -10.36 1.24 13.76
CA ALA A 108 -9.45 1.45 14.87
C ALA A 108 -9.25 2.94 15.17
N LEU A 109 -9.22 3.79 14.15
CA LEU A 109 -9.14 5.25 14.29
C LEU A 109 -10.43 5.84 14.85
N GLU A 110 -11.62 5.31 14.49
CA GLU A 110 -12.89 5.70 15.11
C GLU A 110 -12.85 5.50 16.64
N ARG A 111 -12.31 4.36 17.11
CA ARG A 111 -12.12 4.13 18.56
C ARG A 111 -11.16 5.12 19.22
N GLN A 112 -10.33 5.80 18.44
CA GLN A 112 -9.42 6.86 18.90
C GLN A 112 -10.02 8.29 18.73
N GLY A 113 -11.29 8.37 18.34
CA GLY A 113 -12.02 9.63 18.22
C GLY A 113 -11.85 10.33 16.87
N TYR A 114 -11.49 9.59 15.83
CA TYR A 114 -11.62 10.05 14.44
C TYR A 114 -13.04 9.80 13.96
N GLU A 115 -13.49 10.61 13.03
CA GLU A 115 -14.78 10.46 12.34
C GLU A 115 -14.51 9.91 10.93
N VAL A 116 -15.19 8.83 10.57
CA VAL A 116 -14.99 8.18 9.25
C VAL A 116 -16.28 8.23 8.46
N THR A 117 -16.25 8.86 7.29
CA THR A 117 -17.34 8.82 6.31
C THR A 117 -17.11 7.66 5.34
N TYR A 118 -18.03 6.70 5.32
CA TYR A 118 -18.04 5.56 4.41
C TYR A 118 -18.98 5.83 3.24
N LEU A 119 -18.44 6.22 2.10
CA LEU A 119 -19.22 6.45 0.87
C LEU A 119 -19.83 5.13 0.39
N GLN A 120 -21.11 5.15 0.07
CA GLN A 120 -21.82 3.96 -0.40
C GLN A 120 -21.79 3.90 -1.92
N PRO A 121 -21.49 2.74 -2.53
CA PRO A 121 -21.59 2.57 -3.97
C PRO A 121 -23.06 2.50 -4.41
N ASP A 122 -23.31 2.89 -5.65
CA ASP A 122 -24.57 2.61 -6.31
C ASP A 122 -24.69 1.11 -6.67
N ARG A 123 -25.79 0.72 -7.35
CA ARG A 123 -26.02 -0.67 -7.76
C ARG A 123 -25.02 -1.17 -8.81
N ALA A 124 -24.33 -0.29 -9.50
CA ALA A 124 -23.30 -0.62 -10.48
C ALA A 124 -21.88 -0.63 -9.87
N GLY A 125 -21.75 -0.28 -8.58
CA GLY A 125 -20.48 -0.22 -7.87
C GLY A 125 -19.77 1.14 -7.93
N ASN A 126 -20.38 2.16 -8.52
CA ASN A 126 -19.77 3.48 -8.65
C ASN A 126 -19.96 4.32 -7.38
N ILE A 127 -18.97 5.15 -7.07
CA ILE A 127 -19.08 6.19 -6.05
C ILE A 127 -19.47 7.51 -6.71
N SER A 128 -20.50 8.16 -6.16
CA SER A 128 -20.93 9.48 -6.59
C SER A 128 -19.86 10.53 -6.26
N LEU A 129 -19.50 11.34 -7.26
CA LEU A 129 -18.60 12.47 -7.05
C LEU A 129 -19.27 13.57 -6.20
N ASP A 130 -20.59 13.77 -6.36
CA ASP A 130 -21.35 14.73 -5.56
C ASP A 130 -21.36 14.33 -4.08
N ASP A 131 -21.51 13.01 -3.79
CA ASP A 131 -21.44 12.50 -2.41
C ASP A 131 -20.03 12.68 -1.82
N LEU A 132 -19.00 12.47 -2.63
CA LEU A 132 -17.61 12.71 -2.22
C LEU A 132 -17.37 14.19 -1.92
N GLU A 133 -17.78 15.09 -2.83
CA GLU A 133 -17.63 16.54 -2.65
C GLU A 133 -18.40 17.00 -1.42
N GLY A 134 -19.62 16.49 -1.21
CA GLY A 134 -20.44 16.78 -0.02
C GLY A 134 -19.84 16.25 1.29
N ALA A 135 -19.03 15.20 1.23
CA ALA A 135 -18.36 14.63 2.39
C ALA A 135 -17.05 15.36 2.76
N LEU A 136 -16.45 16.12 1.82
CA LEU A 136 -15.23 16.87 2.09
C LEU A 136 -15.48 18.00 3.09
N ARG A 137 -14.64 18.04 4.13
CA ARG A 137 -14.72 19.03 5.21
C ARG A 137 -13.37 19.70 5.44
N PRO A 138 -13.32 20.91 6.04
CA PRO A 138 -12.04 21.57 6.37
C PRO A 138 -11.14 20.75 7.30
N ASP A 139 -11.71 19.83 8.09
CA ASP A 139 -11.01 18.94 8.99
C ASP A 139 -10.77 17.53 8.41
N THR A 140 -11.01 17.31 7.11
CA THR A 140 -10.68 16.07 6.42
C THR A 140 -9.16 15.94 6.26
N VAL A 141 -8.58 14.88 6.85
CA VAL A 141 -7.14 14.63 6.84
C VAL A 141 -6.73 13.52 5.88
N LEU A 142 -7.68 12.69 5.48
CA LEU A 142 -7.45 11.59 4.56
C LEU A 142 -8.69 11.30 3.72
N ASP A 143 -8.51 11.20 2.43
CA ASP A 143 -9.44 10.61 1.49
C ASP A 143 -8.75 9.40 0.84
N ARG A 144 -9.21 8.17 1.15
CA ARG A 144 -8.64 6.92 0.68
C ARG A 144 -9.73 6.03 0.09
N LYS A 145 -9.65 5.86 -1.22
CA LYS A 145 -10.58 5.04 -2.01
C LYS A 145 -9.82 4.14 -2.96
N SER A 146 -10.32 2.93 -3.19
CA SER A 146 -9.94 2.16 -4.36
C SER A 146 -10.50 2.86 -5.61
N VAL A 147 -9.64 3.04 -6.61
CA VAL A 147 -10.04 3.50 -7.94
C VAL A 147 -10.35 2.25 -8.75
N VAL A 148 -11.59 2.09 -9.15
CA VAL A 148 -12.05 1.00 -10.02
C VAL A 148 -12.10 1.50 -11.46
#